data_d4412ce43ba13de486119b80a79e12ba
#
_entry.id   d4412ce43ba13de486119b80a79e12ba
#
_cell.length_a   1.000
_cell.length_b   1.000
_cell.length_c   1.000
_cell.angle_alpha   90.00
_cell.angle_beta   90.00
_cell.angle_gamma   90.00
#
_symmetry.space_group_name_H-M   'P 1'
#
loop_
_entity.id
_entity.type
_entity.pdbx_description
1 polymer ?
#
loop_
_entity_poly.entity_id
_entity_poly.type
_entity_poly.pdbx_seq_one_letter_code
_entity_poly.pdbx_strand_id
1 'polypeptide(L)'
;GAGRTDFQEGDAATLYRSVHGQIFTLPDHCVLYPGHDYRGISASSVAEERRYNTRLGGNLSESDFVGFMNNLRLPYPKQLDRAVPANLKCGEPVGLLADEPDWAPLELTFAGIWEIEPNWVAEHLGDVQVLDVREPSEFTGPLGRIPGALLAPLDTLAEQPPELDRQRPVVAVCRAGGRSAHATGLLRTGGFERVANLAGGMLRWRALDLPVEGAAD
;
A
#
# COMPACT_ATOMS: atom_id res chain seq x y z
N GLY A 1 -5.79 -7.19 -24.10
CA GLY A 1 -6.52 -6.23 -23.28
C GLY A 1 -6.39 -4.80 -23.80
N ALA A 2 -6.86 -3.83 -23.01
CA ALA A 2 -6.70 -2.41 -23.30
C ALA A 2 -6.52 -1.68 -21.96
N GLY A 3 -5.85 -0.53 -21.98
CA GLY A 3 -5.77 0.37 -20.84
C GLY A 3 -7.17 0.88 -20.43
N ARG A 4 -7.32 1.31 -19.19
CA ARG A 4 -8.55 1.97 -18.73
C ARG A 4 -8.59 3.42 -19.23
N THR A 5 -9.76 3.91 -19.54
CA THR A 5 -10.01 5.29 -20.01
C THR A 5 -11.06 6.03 -19.19
N ASP A 6 -11.48 5.43 -18.10
CA ASP A 6 -12.48 5.95 -17.17
C ASP A 6 -11.84 6.74 -15.99
N PHE A 7 -10.58 7.13 -16.16
CA PHE A 7 -9.84 7.97 -15.22
C PHE A 7 -9.79 9.42 -15.67
N GLN A 8 -9.40 10.30 -14.75
CA GLN A 8 -9.16 11.70 -15.05
C GLN A 8 -8.26 11.85 -16.31
N GLU A 9 -8.71 12.64 -17.27
CA GLU A 9 -8.07 12.85 -18.59
C GLU A 9 -8.00 11.59 -19.49
N GLY A 10 -8.61 10.48 -19.08
CA GLY A 10 -8.71 9.31 -19.94
C GLY A 10 -9.74 9.52 -21.06
N ASP A 11 -9.36 9.18 -22.30
CA ASP A 11 -10.24 9.27 -23.48
C ASP A 11 -10.11 8.01 -24.33
N ALA A 12 -11.22 7.33 -24.54
CA ALA A 12 -11.24 6.06 -25.27
C ALA A 12 -10.89 6.23 -26.76
N ALA A 13 -11.34 7.29 -27.39
CA ALA A 13 -11.04 7.54 -28.79
C ALA A 13 -9.54 7.83 -29.00
N THR A 14 -8.95 8.60 -28.10
CA THR A 14 -7.51 8.88 -28.10
C THR A 14 -6.69 7.60 -27.89
N LEU A 15 -7.09 6.72 -26.96
CA LEU A 15 -6.43 5.43 -26.76
C LEU A 15 -6.49 4.57 -28.03
N TYR A 16 -7.67 4.46 -28.66
CA TYR A 16 -7.81 3.71 -29.90
C TYR A 16 -6.87 4.22 -30.99
N ARG A 17 -6.90 5.53 -31.25
CA ARG A 17 -6.04 6.17 -32.27
C ARG A 17 -4.55 6.01 -31.94
N SER A 18 -4.15 6.13 -30.69
CA SER A 18 -2.76 5.93 -30.28
C SER A 18 -2.29 4.49 -30.53
N VAL A 19 -3.11 3.51 -30.20
CA VAL A 19 -2.74 2.11 -30.42
C VAL A 19 -2.66 1.80 -31.91
N HIS A 20 -3.65 2.21 -32.71
CA HIS A 20 -3.68 1.95 -34.13
C HIS A 20 -2.62 2.75 -34.91
N GLY A 21 -2.37 4.01 -34.51
CA GLY A 21 -1.42 4.89 -35.20
C GLY A 21 0.04 4.74 -34.75
N GLN A 22 0.31 4.18 -33.59
CA GLN A 22 1.68 4.08 -33.06
C GLN A 22 2.10 2.64 -32.78
N ILE A 23 1.25 1.84 -32.12
CA ILE A 23 1.61 0.47 -31.72
C ILE A 23 1.40 -0.51 -32.89
N PHE A 24 0.23 -0.49 -33.51
CA PHE A 24 -0.11 -1.42 -34.59
C PHE A 24 0.60 -1.12 -35.91
N THR A 25 1.31 0.00 -36.02
CA THR A 25 2.20 0.32 -37.15
C THR A 25 3.60 -0.27 -37.00
N LEU A 26 3.95 -0.78 -35.80
CA LEU A 26 5.22 -1.46 -35.58
C LEU A 26 5.27 -2.81 -36.32
N PRO A 27 6.47 -3.34 -36.60
CA PRO A 27 6.63 -4.66 -37.22
C PRO A 27 5.92 -5.77 -36.41
N ASP A 28 5.37 -6.75 -37.12
CA ASP A 28 4.57 -7.84 -36.54
C ASP A 28 5.26 -8.62 -35.44
N HIS A 29 6.57 -8.76 -35.51
CA HIS A 29 7.39 -9.47 -34.54
C HIS A 29 7.75 -8.66 -33.27
N CYS A 30 7.41 -7.37 -33.23
CA CYS A 30 7.66 -6.58 -32.01
C CYS A 30 6.91 -7.16 -30.81
N VAL A 31 7.63 -7.38 -29.73
CA VAL A 31 7.08 -7.93 -28.48
C VAL A 31 6.52 -6.82 -27.62
N LEU A 32 5.32 -7.03 -27.12
CA LEU A 32 4.62 -6.13 -26.21
C LEU A 32 4.59 -6.73 -24.81
N TYR A 33 5.06 -5.98 -23.84
CA TYR A 33 5.02 -6.37 -22.43
C TYR A 33 3.94 -5.53 -21.72
N PRO A 34 2.81 -6.14 -21.33
CA PRO A 34 1.77 -5.40 -20.63
C PRO A 34 2.24 -5.04 -19.22
N GLY A 35 1.95 -3.82 -18.77
CA GLY A 35 2.22 -3.40 -17.38
C GLY A 35 1.36 -4.16 -16.37
N HIS A 36 0.15 -4.58 -16.78
CA HIS A 36 -0.77 -5.39 -15.97
C HIS A 36 -1.47 -6.41 -16.86
N ASP A 37 -1.40 -7.67 -16.49
CA ASP A 37 -2.26 -8.71 -17.04
C ASP A 37 -2.81 -9.60 -15.92
N TYR A 38 -4.13 -9.76 -15.92
CA TYR A 38 -4.84 -10.57 -14.92
C TYR A 38 -5.11 -12.02 -15.38
N ARG A 39 -4.58 -12.39 -16.54
CA ARG A 39 -4.75 -13.73 -17.16
C ARG A 39 -3.45 -14.51 -17.24
N GLY A 40 -2.36 -13.96 -16.72
CA GLY A 40 -1.04 -14.57 -16.73
C GLY A 40 -0.27 -14.44 -18.04
N ILE A 41 -0.69 -13.54 -18.93
CA ILE A 41 0.02 -13.28 -20.19
C ILE A 41 1.09 -12.22 -19.94
N SER A 42 2.33 -12.63 -19.89
CA SER A 42 3.46 -11.74 -19.60
C SER A 42 4.00 -11.00 -20.82
N ALA A 43 3.73 -11.50 -22.02
CA ALA A 43 4.14 -10.90 -23.28
C ALA A 43 3.18 -11.29 -24.42
N SER A 44 3.10 -10.43 -25.44
CA SER A 44 2.36 -10.66 -26.69
C SER A 44 3.16 -10.07 -27.85
N SER A 45 2.67 -10.15 -29.08
CA SER A 45 3.26 -9.49 -30.24
C SER A 45 2.28 -8.52 -30.91
N VAL A 46 2.81 -7.60 -31.70
CA VAL A 46 2.00 -6.67 -32.49
C VAL A 46 1.05 -7.42 -33.41
N ALA A 47 1.54 -8.49 -34.09
CA ALA A 47 0.71 -9.32 -34.93
C ALA A 47 -0.43 -9.99 -34.19
N GLU A 48 -0.16 -10.53 -33.00
CA GLU A 48 -1.14 -11.20 -32.17
C GLU A 48 -2.20 -10.24 -31.62
N GLU A 49 -1.77 -9.11 -31.08
CA GLU A 49 -2.71 -8.09 -30.59
C GLU A 49 -3.54 -7.48 -31.71
N ARG A 50 -2.95 -7.18 -32.84
CA ARG A 50 -3.69 -6.68 -34.05
C ARG A 50 -4.76 -7.66 -34.51
N ARG A 51 -4.49 -8.96 -34.43
CA ARG A 51 -5.39 -10.00 -34.95
C ARG A 51 -6.41 -10.46 -33.91
N TYR A 52 -6.01 -10.64 -32.67
CA TYR A 52 -6.78 -11.35 -31.67
C TYR A 52 -7.20 -10.52 -30.45
N ASN A 53 -6.74 -9.27 -30.32
CA ASN A 53 -7.18 -8.43 -29.22
C ASN A 53 -8.69 -8.17 -29.36
N THR A 54 -9.45 -8.65 -28.38
CA THR A 54 -10.92 -8.60 -28.40
C THR A 54 -11.51 -7.19 -28.25
N ARG A 55 -10.67 -6.18 -27.99
CA ARG A 55 -11.11 -4.78 -27.80
C ARG A 55 -10.55 -3.85 -28.86
N LEU A 56 -9.31 -4.07 -29.30
CA LEU A 56 -8.57 -3.18 -30.20
C LEU A 56 -8.19 -3.83 -31.51
N GLY A 57 -8.24 -5.16 -31.62
CA GLY A 57 -7.83 -5.91 -32.79
C GLY A 57 -8.97 -6.29 -33.73
N GLY A 58 -8.61 -7.04 -34.77
CA GLY A 58 -9.57 -7.46 -35.80
C GLY A 58 -10.14 -6.30 -36.60
N ASN A 59 -11.45 -6.35 -36.84
CA ASN A 59 -12.18 -5.34 -37.64
C ASN A 59 -13.00 -4.37 -36.74
N LEU A 60 -12.64 -4.26 -35.45
CA LEU A 60 -13.34 -3.35 -34.55
C LEU A 60 -13.04 -1.89 -34.91
N SER A 61 -14.07 -1.09 -35.04
CA SER A 61 -13.96 0.34 -35.31
C SER A 61 -13.68 1.15 -34.06
N GLU A 62 -13.26 2.40 -34.23
CA GLU A 62 -13.12 3.34 -33.12
C GLU A 62 -14.43 3.48 -32.34
N SER A 63 -15.58 3.55 -33.02
CA SER A 63 -16.90 3.67 -32.40
C SER A 63 -17.25 2.43 -31.56
N ASP A 64 -16.92 1.21 -32.04
CA ASP A 64 -17.13 -0.03 -31.28
C ASP A 64 -16.32 -0.02 -29.98
N PHE A 65 -15.05 0.38 -30.09
CA PHE A 65 -14.16 0.47 -28.93
C PHE A 65 -14.63 1.52 -27.92
N VAL A 66 -14.97 2.73 -28.38
CA VAL A 66 -15.49 3.81 -27.51
C VAL A 66 -16.78 3.38 -26.84
N GLY A 67 -17.70 2.78 -27.58
CA GLY A 67 -18.96 2.25 -27.03
C GLY A 67 -18.72 1.18 -25.96
N PHE A 68 -17.77 0.27 -26.21
CA PHE A 68 -17.40 -0.75 -25.22
C PHE A 68 -16.79 -0.11 -23.94
N MET A 69 -15.80 0.79 -24.10
CA MET A 69 -15.10 1.41 -22.98
C MET A 69 -16.03 2.27 -22.11
N ASN A 70 -16.95 3.02 -22.72
CA ASN A 70 -17.89 3.88 -21.99
C ASN A 70 -18.94 3.07 -21.19
N ASN A 71 -19.18 1.81 -21.60
CA ASN A 71 -20.09 0.91 -20.89
C ASN A 71 -19.38 -0.05 -19.91
N LEU A 72 -18.07 0.06 -19.80
CA LEU A 72 -17.26 -0.81 -18.95
C LEU A 72 -17.40 -0.37 -17.48
N ARG A 73 -18.30 -1.03 -16.74
CA ARG A 73 -18.52 -0.76 -15.30
C ARG A 73 -17.47 -1.48 -14.45
N LEU A 74 -16.27 -0.94 -14.40
CA LEU A 74 -15.22 -1.47 -13.53
C LEU A 74 -15.32 -0.87 -12.11
N PRO A 75 -14.96 -1.64 -11.07
CA PRO A 75 -14.84 -1.07 -9.72
C PRO A 75 -13.88 0.11 -9.71
N TYR A 76 -14.29 1.21 -9.10
CA TYR A 76 -13.44 2.39 -8.96
C TYR A 76 -12.38 2.14 -7.88
N PRO A 77 -11.09 2.26 -8.18
CA PRO A 77 -10.04 2.03 -7.19
C PRO A 77 -10.08 3.09 -6.08
N LYS A 78 -10.12 2.65 -4.83
CA LYS A 78 -10.29 3.52 -3.65
C LYS A 78 -9.27 4.66 -3.51
N GLN A 79 -8.07 4.50 -4.06
CA GLN A 79 -6.99 5.50 -3.96
C GLN A 79 -6.81 6.34 -5.22
N LEU A 80 -7.64 6.16 -6.23
CA LEU A 80 -7.43 6.75 -7.55
C LEU A 80 -7.47 8.29 -7.52
N ASP A 81 -8.43 8.86 -6.78
CA ASP A 81 -8.58 10.32 -6.65
C ASP A 81 -7.36 11.00 -6.03
N ARG A 82 -6.54 10.23 -5.31
CA ARG A 82 -5.30 10.69 -4.70
C ARG A 82 -4.07 10.37 -5.55
N ALA A 83 -4.02 9.15 -6.10
CA ALA A 83 -2.87 8.67 -6.86
C ALA A 83 -2.72 9.38 -8.22
N VAL A 84 -3.81 9.64 -8.93
CA VAL A 84 -3.74 10.27 -10.26
C VAL A 84 -3.22 11.71 -10.19
N PRO A 85 -3.74 12.62 -9.33
CA PRO A 85 -3.17 13.95 -9.19
C PRO A 85 -1.70 13.94 -8.73
N ALA A 86 -1.32 12.99 -7.86
CA ALA A 86 0.06 12.84 -7.40
C ALA A 86 0.99 12.42 -8.55
N ASN A 87 0.56 11.48 -9.37
CA ASN A 87 1.32 11.01 -10.52
C ASN A 87 1.47 12.09 -11.63
N LEU A 88 0.45 12.92 -11.82
CA LEU A 88 0.51 14.04 -12.77
C LEU A 88 1.56 15.10 -12.37
N LYS A 89 1.91 15.18 -11.09
CA LYS A 89 2.98 16.04 -10.58
C LYS A 89 4.37 15.40 -10.61
N CYS A 90 4.53 14.28 -11.31
CA CYS A 90 5.82 13.62 -11.57
C CYS A 90 6.68 13.38 -10.31
N GLY A 91 6.02 12.98 -9.20
CA GLY A 91 6.72 12.71 -7.95
C GLY A 91 7.07 13.97 -7.15
N GLU A 92 6.59 15.15 -7.54
CA GLU A 92 6.54 16.24 -6.58
C GLU A 92 5.75 15.75 -5.35
N PRO A 93 6.27 15.96 -4.13
CA PRO A 93 5.51 15.65 -2.93
C PRO A 93 4.23 16.45 -2.98
N VAL A 94 3.15 15.83 -3.43
CA VAL A 94 1.82 16.39 -3.18
C VAL A 94 1.72 16.37 -1.68
N GLY A 95 1.33 17.46 -1.03
CA GLY A 95 1.14 17.55 0.42
C GLY A 95 0.18 16.52 1.05
N LEU A 96 0.26 15.32 0.54
CA LEU A 96 -0.34 14.04 0.93
C LEU A 96 0.63 13.18 1.74
N LEU A 97 1.91 13.47 1.69
CA LEU A 97 2.79 13.17 2.78
C LEU A 97 2.38 14.23 3.84
N ALA A 98 1.60 13.83 4.82
CA ALA A 98 1.61 14.49 6.10
C ALA A 98 3.07 14.89 6.35
N ASP A 99 3.31 16.16 6.72
CA ASP A 99 4.65 16.66 7.00
C ASP A 99 5.48 15.51 7.56
N GLU A 100 6.62 15.26 6.94
CA GLU A 100 7.48 14.13 7.31
C GLU A 100 7.62 14.18 8.83
N PRO A 101 7.17 13.14 9.56
CA PRO A 101 7.10 13.26 11.00
C PRO A 101 8.52 13.47 11.55
N ASP A 102 8.74 14.55 12.26
CA ASP A 102 10.02 14.99 12.79
C ASP A 102 10.42 14.34 14.14
N TRP A 103 9.56 13.47 14.67
CA TRP A 103 9.74 12.87 16.00
C TRP A 103 10.66 11.66 16.05
N ALA A 104 10.97 11.04 14.89
CA ALA A 104 11.87 9.89 14.75
C ALA A 104 12.30 9.72 13.30
N PRO A 105 13.39 8.98 13.02
CA PRO A 105 13.78 8.59 11.67
C PRO A 105 12.79 7.55 11.12
N LEU A 106 11.74 8.00 10.48
CA LEU A 106 10.68 7.17 9.94
C LEU A 106 10.88 6.91 8.46
N GLU A 107 10.53 5.69 8.00
CA GLU A 107 10.51 5.33 6.60
C GLU A 107 9.06 5.17 6.12
N LEU A 108 8.71 5.79 4.99
CA LEU A 108 7.39 5.64 4.41
C LEU A 108 7.35 4.40 3.51
N THR A 109 6.50 3.43 3.86
CA THR A 109 6.28 2.23 3.04
C THR A 109 5.43 2.53 1.81
N PHE A 110 5.45 1.63 0.82
CA PHE A 110 4.56 1.68 -0.34
C PHE A 110 3.06 1.69 0.01
N ALA A 111 2.72 1.17 1.18
CA ALA A 111 1.35 1.20 1.69
C ALA A 111 0.95 2.55 2.31
N GLY A 112 1.86 3.54 2.32
CA GLY A 112 1.63 4.85 2.92
C GLY A 112 1.62 4.82 4.46
N ILE A 113 2.34 3.86 5.05
CA ILE A 113 2.46 3.67 6.49
C ILE A 113 3.89 4.03 6.90
N TRP A 114 4.01 4.86 7.92
CA TRP A 114 5.29 5.15 8.52
C TRP A 114 5.79 3.96 9.35
N GLU A 115 7.01 3.53 9.08
CA GLU A 115 7.71 2.48 9.82
C GLU A 115 8.89 3.03 10.58
N ILE A 116 9.19 2.38 11.71
CA ILE A 116 10.29 2.72 12.59
C ILE A 116 11.15 1.49 12.86
N GLU A 117 12.47 1.70 12.87
CA GLU A 117 13.43 0.63 13.13
C GLU A 117 13.44 0.21 14.60
N PRO A 118 13.48 -1.11 14.90
CA PRO A 118 13.50 -1.63 16.26
C PRO A 118 14.62 -1.09 17.14
N ASN A 119 15.82 -0.90 16.60
CA ASN A 119 16.97 -0.38 17.36
C ASN A 119 16.69 1.02 17.92
N TRP A 120 16.13 1.90 17.08
CA TRP A 120 15.78 3.24 17.52
C TRP A 120 14.72 3.21 18.64
N VAL A 121 13.70 2.35 18.51
CA VAL A 121 12.67 2.21 19.55
C VAL A 121 13.26 1.70 20.87
N ALA A 122 14.18 0.74 20.81
CA ALA A 122 14.84 0.21 22.01
C ALA A 122 15.62 1.28 22.78
N GLU A 123 16.23 2.23 22.07
CA GLU A 123 16.97 3.35 22.64
C GLU A 123 16.04 4.45 23.20
N HIS A 124 14.76 4.51 22.75
CA HIS A 124 13.82 5.59 23.05
C HIS A 124 12.51 5.09 23.70
N LEU A 125 12.54 3.96 24.41
CA LEU A 125 11.35 3.40 25.08
C LEU A 125 10.66 4.38 26.04
N GLY A 126 11.41 5.32 26.63
CA GLY A 126 10.87 6.36 27.49
C GLY A 126 10.09 7.46 26.74
N ASP A 127 10.39 7.66 25.47
CA ASP A 127 9.85 8.76 24.68
C ASP A 127 8.60 8.36 23.88
N VAL A 128 8.40 7.07 23.67
CA VAL A 128 7.28 6.53 22.89
C VAL A 128 6.34 5.70 23.75
N GLN A 129 5.14 5.45 23.24
CA GLN A 129 4.19 4.49 23.78
C GLN A 129 4.17 3.27 22.86
N VAL A 130 4.55 2.11 23.36
CA VAL A 130 4.51 0.89 22.56
C VAL A 130 3.14 0.23 22.72
N LEU A 131 2.44 0.03 21.61
CA LEU A 131 1.14 -0.62 21.57
C LEU A 131 1.24 -1.98 20.88
N ASP A 132 1.14 -3.06 21.66
CA ASP A 132 1.14 -4.42 21.15
C ASP A 132 -0.28 -4.84 20.77
N VAL A 133 -0.48 -5.07 19.48
CA VAL A 133 -1.80 -5.43 18.91
C VAL A 133 -1.94 -6.92 18.66
N ARG A 134 -1.11 -7.73 19.30
CA ARG A 134 -1.21 -9.20 19.28
C ARG A 134 -2.29 -9.70 20.25
N GLU A 135 -2.57 -11.01 20.13
CA GLU A 135 -3.43 -11.69 21.09
C GLU A 135 -2.76 -11.81 22.47
N PRO A 136 -3.53 -11.88 23.57
CA PRO A 136 -2.99 -12.06 24.92
C PRO A 136 -2.06 -13.27 25.04
N SER A 137 -2.34 -14.36 24.35
CA SER A 137 -1.51 -15.56 24.31
C SER A 137 -0.16 -15.35 23.62
N GLU A 138 -0.11 -14.46 22.61
CA GLU A 138 1.15 -14.08 21.96
C GLU A 138 1.96 -13.11 22.82
N PHE A 139 1.29 -12.20 23.53
CA PHE A 139 1.90 -11.20 24.40
C PHE A 139 2.65 -11.83 25.59
N THR A 140 2.12 -12.93 26.12
CA THR A 140 2.73 -13.72 27.20
C THR A 140 3.50 -14.94 26.68
N GLY A 141 3.56 -15.12 25.36
CA GLY A 141 4.16 -16.28 24.73
C GLY A 141 5.68 -16.19 24.53
N PRO A 142 6.28 -17.15 23.78
CA PRO A 142 7.74 -17.30 23.67
C PRO A 142 8.50 -16.09 23.11
N LEU A 143 7.84 -15.22 22.33
CA LEU A 143 8.47 -14.01 21.83
C LEU A 143 8.60 -12.93 22.90
N GLY A 144 7.89 -13.08 24.04
CA GLY A 144 7.79 -12.03 25.02
C GLY A 144 7.12 -10.76 24.47
N ARG A 145 7.38 -9.64 25.11
CA ARG A 145 6.89 -8.31 24.71
C ARG A 145 7.98 -7.26 24.88
N ILE A 146 7.84 -6.17 24.20
CA ILE A 146 8.71 -4.99 24.38
C ILE A 146 8.47 -4.42 25.80
N PRO A 147 9.51 -4.03 26.55
CA PRO A 147 9.35 -3.47 27.89
C PRO A 147 8.38 -2.28 27.90
N GLY A 148 7.43 -2.31 28.84
CA GLY A 148 6.43 -1.25 28.99
C GLY A 148 5.33 -1.23 27.89
N ALA A 149 5.26 -2.22 27.01
CA ALA A 149 4.23 -2.29 25.99
C ALA A 149 2.83 -2.48 26.58
N LEU A 150 1.87 -1.72 26.06
CA LEU A 150 0.44 -1.86 26.37
C LEU A 150 -0.19 -2.85 25.40
N LEU A 151 -0.95 -3.80 25.92
CA LEU A 151 -1.68 -4.76 25.09
C LEU A 151 -3.04 -4.19 24.68
N ALA A 152 -3.31 -4.15 23.38
CA ALA A 152 -4.63 -3.87 22.84
C ALA A 152 -4.83 -4.67 21.53
N PRO A 153 -5.42 -5.87 21.61
CA PRO A 153 -5.61 -6.71 20.44
C PRO A 153 -6.29 -5.99 19.28
N LEU A 154 -5.82 -6.23 18.06
CA LEU A 154 -6.30 -5.52 16.87
C LEU A 154 -7.82 -5.60 16.70
N ASP A 155 -8.41 -6.75 16.99
CA ASP A 155 -9.84 -7.02 16.80
C ASP A 155 -10.73 -6.18 17.70
N THR A 156 -10.20 -5.74 18.86
CA THR A 156 -10.93 -4.91 19.83
C THR A 156 -10.48 -3.44 19.81
N LEU A 157 -9.40 -3.12 19.12
CA LEU A 157 -8.78 -1.80 19.14
C LEU A 157 -9.73 -0.66 18.72
N ALA A 158 -10.63 -0.92 17.75
CA ALA A 158 -11.58 0.08 17.28
C ALA A 158 -12.72 0.34 18.29
N GLU A 159 -13.14 -0.69 19.04
CA GLU A 159 -14.25 -0.63 20.00
C GLU A 159 -13.78 -0.23 21.40
N GLN A 160 -12.56 -0.62 21.75
CA GLN A 160 -11.95 -0.40 23.06
C GLN A 160 -10.53 0.15 22.91
N PRO A 161 -10.38 1.41 22.43
CA PRO A 161 -9.06 2.00 22.31
C PRO A 161 -8.42 2.12 23.70
N PRO A 162 -7.13 1.76 23.84
CA PRO A 162 -6.42 1.92 25.11
C PRO A 162 -6.26 3.40 25.46
N GLU A 163 -6.08 3.67 26.75
CA GLU A 163 -5.74 5.01 27.21
C GLU A 163 -4.31 5.36 26.80
N LEU A 164 -4.17 6.06 25.68
CA LEU A 164 -2.91 6.56 25.15
C LEU A 164 -2.89 8.09 25.20
N ASP A 165 -1.73 8.63 25.54
CA ASP A 165 -1.48 10.07 25.44
C ASP A 165 -1.35 10.48 23.97
N ARG A 166 -2.25 11.32 23.49
CA ARG A 166 -2.27 11.79 22.10
C ARG A 166 -1.09 12.69 21.73
N GLN A 167 -0.41 13.25 22.72
CA GLN A 167 0.76 14.11 22.51
C GLN A 167 2.07 13.32 22.41
N ARG A 168 2.08 12.07 22.84
CA ARG A 168 3.24 11.20 22.76
C ARG A 168 3.18 10.29 21.53
N PRO A 169 4.31 10.03 20.86
CA PRO A 169 4.35 9.10 19.74
C PRO A 169 3.90 7.68 20.15
N VAL A 170 3.20 7.01 19.25
CA VAL A 170 2.76 5.62 19.41
C VAL A 170 3.46 4.74 18.39
N VAL A 171 4.10 3.67 18.86
CA VAL A 171 4.68 2.63 18.03
C VAL A 171 3.83 1.37 18.14
N ALA A 172 3.10 1.04 17.09
CA ALA A 172 2.32 -0.18 17.04
C ALA A 172 3.20 -1.39 16.70
N VAL A 173 3.06 -2.48 17.44
CA VAL A 173 3.81 -3.72 17.24
C VAL A 173 2.87 -4.91 17.14
N CYS A 174 3.22 -5.86 16.27
CA CYS A 174 2.63 -7.19 16.25
C CYS A 174 3.72 -8.24 16.02
N ARG A 175 3.34 -9.44 15.59
CA ARG A 175 4.32 -10.51 15.36
C ARG A 175 5.32 -10.15 14.25
N ALA A 176 4.84 -9.69 13.07
CA ALA A 176 5.64 -9.51 11.85
C ALA A 176 5.41 -8.18 11.11
N GLY A 177 4.65 -7.24 11.67
CA GLY A 177 4.40 -5.91 11.09
C GLY A 177 3.03 -5.73 10.41
N GLY A 178 2.35 -6.78 9.94
CA GLY A 178 1.11 -6.64 9.16
C GLY A 178 -0.10 -6.14 9.96
N ARG A 179 -0.39 -6.74 11.14
CA ARG A 179 -1.48 -6.31 12.02
C ARG A 179 -1.24 -4.91 12.59
N SER A 180 -0.01 -4.61 12.97
CA SER A 180 0.37 -3.30 13.49
C SER A 180 0.33 -2.22 12.42
N ALA A 181 0.63 -2.54 11.16
CA ALA A 181 0.42 -1.64 10.05
C ALA A 181 -1.08 -1.25 9.88
N HIS A 182 -2.00 -2.20 10.05
CA HIS A 182 -3.44 -1.91 10.08
C HIS A 182 -3.81 -1.04 11.28
N ALA A 183 -3.26 -1.36 12.46
CA ALA A 183 -3.51 -0.59 13.68
C ALA A 183 -3.06 0.87 13.57
N THR A 184 -1.94 1.17 12.87
CA THR A 184 -1.52 2.56 12.63
C THR A 184 -2.57 3.33 11.85
N GLY A 185 -3.23 2.70 10.88
CA GLY A 185 -4.34 3.30 10.12
C GLY A 185 -5.54 3.65 11.02
N LEU A 186 -5.93 2.72 11.91
CA LEU A 186 -7.02 2.93 12.86
C LEU A 186 -6.70 4.06 13.84
N LEU A 187 -5.50 4.08 14.41
CA LEU A 187 -5.05 5.12 15.33
C LEU A 187 -5.03 6.50 14.67
N ARG A 188 -4.53 6.61 13.43
CA ARG A 188 -4.56 7.87 12.67
C ARG A 188 -5.98 8.36 12.41
N THR A 189 -6.89 7.45 12.05
CA THR A 189 -8.31 7.77 11.91
C THR A 189 -8.92 8.22 13.24
N GLY A 190 -8.44 7.66 14.36
CA GLY A 190 -8.81 8.05 15.73
C GLY A 190 -8.17 9.36 16.19
N GLY A 191 -7.39 10.07 15.35
CA GLY A 191 -6.81 11.39 15.63
C GLY A 191 -5.44 11.35 16.32
N PHE A 192 -4.71 10.24 16.24
CA PHE A 192 -3.30 10.20 16.63
C PHE A 192 -2.43 10.63 15.45
N GLU A 193 -1.67 11.69 15.60
CA GLU A 193 -0.82 12.25 14.54
C GLU A 193 0.55 11.56 14.46
N ARG A 194 1.13 11.18 15.60
CA ARG A 194 2.47 10.59 15.73
C ARG A 194 2.36 9.08 15.93
N VAL A 195 2.16 8.34 14.83
CA VAL A 195 2.00 6.87 14.86
C VAL A 195 2.92 6.23 13.83
N ALA A 196 3.63 5.19 14.24
CA ALA A 196 4.45 4.37 13.33
C ALA A 196 4.24 2.87 13.59
N ASN A 197 4.48 2.07 12.55
CA ASN A 197 4.55 0.62 12.61
C ASN A 197 5.97 0.19 12.96
N LEU A 198 6.15 -0.74 13.89
CA LEU A 198 7.45 -1.34 14.16
C LEU A 198 7.85 -2.25 13.00
N ALA A 199 8.92 -1.90 12.29
CA ALA A 199 9.42 -2.66 11.15
C ALA A 199 9.73 -4.12 11.52
N GLY A 200 9.06 -5.09 10.86
CA GLY A 200 9.24 -6.52 11.10
C GLY A 200 8.71 -7.05 12.44
N GLY A 201 8.13 -6.20 13.28
CA GLY A 201 7.47 -6.58 14.54
C GLY A 201 8.36 -7.32 15.53
N MET A 202 7.74 -8.14 16.40
CA MET A 202 8.47 -8.91 17.42
C MET A 202 9.46 -9.92 16.85
N LEU A 203 9.25 -10.43 15.66
CA LEU A 203 10.22 -11.33 15.02
C LEU A 203 11.55 -10.62 14.76
N ARG A 204 11.51 -9.40 14.21
CA ARG A 204 12.73 -8.62 13.97
C ARG A 204 13.32 -8.11 15.28
N TRP A 205 12.48 -7.70 16.24
CA TRP A 205 12.92 -7.32 17.58
C TRP A 205 13.77 -8.40 18.24
N ARG A 206 13.29 -9.65 18.22
CA ARG A 206 14.01 -10.83 18.75
C ARG A 206 15.25 -11.19 17.95
N ALA A 207 15.20 -11.07 16.63
CA ALA A 207 16.36 -11.34 15.76
C ALA A 207 17.52 -10.36 16.00
N LEU A 208 17.23 -9.16 16.51
CA LEU A 208 18.21 -8.15 16.90
C LEU A 208 18.64 -8.26 18.38
N ASP A 209 18.18 -9.28 19.09
CA ASP A 209 18.46 -9.54 20.51
C ASP A 209 18.14 -8.37 21.43
N LEU A 210 17.06 -7.63 21.12
CA LEU A 210 16.62 -6.47 21.88
C LEU A 210 15.87 -6.89 23.15
N PRO A 211 15.81 -6.02 24.19
CA PRO A 211 15.21 -6.34 25.48
C PRO A 211 13.75 -6.77 25.38
N VAL A 212 13.37 -7.81 26.13
CA VAL A 212 11.99 -8.29 26.22
C VAL A 212 11.60 -8.59 27.67
N GLU A 213 10.31 -8.50 27.95
CA GLU A 213 9.68 -8.97 29.19
C GLU A 213 8.81 -10.19 28.93
N GLY A 214 8.71 -11.06 29.93
CA GLY A 214 7.75 -12.18 29.93
C GLY A 214 7.93 -13.20 28.82
N ALA A 215 9.14 -13.32 28.25
CA ALA A 215 9.45 -14.45 27.40
C ALA A 215 9.46 -15.71 28.27
N ALA A 216 8.70 -16.72 27.89
CA ALA A 216 8.83 -18.05 28.50
C ALA A 216 10.14 -18.69 28.00
N ASP A 217 10.93 -19.26 28.91
CA ASP A 217 12.12 -20.04 28.61
C ASP A 217 11.81 -21.26 27.71
#